data_3f8d9128941fadca37dbad874dcb7b80
#
_entry.id   3f8d9128941fadca37dbad874dcb7b80
#
_cell.length_a   1.000
_cell.length_b   1.000
_cell.length_c   1.000
_cell.angle_alpha   90.00
_cell.angle_beta   90.00
_cell.angle_gamma   90.00
#
_symmetry.space_group_name_H-M   'P 1'
#
loop_
_entity.id
_entity.type
_entity.pdbx_description
1 polymer ?
#
loop_
_entity_poly.entity_id
_entity_poly.type
_entity_poly.pdbx_seq_one_letter_code
_entity_poly.pdbx_strand_id
1 'polypeptide(L)'
;MKNLAQSKYSSALETVRNLKEKYGTSWNAINSESAARMVTQNRFKTGLDIAKYTAAIMRKDMAAYDADTANYTQSLGCWHGFVAQQKMIAVKKHHKTTSKKYLYLSGWMVAALRSEFGPLPDQSMHEKTAVPSLISEIYDFLRQADAIELNDLFKRLENGEDVQDQIDNFETHIVPIIADIDAGFGNEEATYLLTKKMIEAGACAIQIENQVSDAKQCGHQDGKVTVPHEDFIAKLNAIRYAFLELGVDDGIIVARTDSEGAGLTQKLPVSQEPGDLASKYLAFVEAEEIGINDAKEDDVLLKREGKLVRPVRLANGLYKFKEGSNIDRVVLDCITSLQNGADLLWIETPTPNVQQIATMVNRVKEVVPNAKLVYNNSPSFNWTLNFRNQVFEEMLAEGENMTGYDLNNLMDEVYDTSELSYRADKKIKTFQVDGAREAGIFHHLITLPTYHTTALHMNDLTEGYFGEEGMLAYVKGVQRQEIRKGVSCVKHQRMAGSDLGDAHKTFFAGDKALKAGGTNNTSNQFDVSEKPKKVKAIVEKVA
;
A
#
# COMPACT_ATOMS: atom_id res chain seq x y z
N MET A 1 -3.40 6.41 -27.66
CA MET A 1 -4.36 5.90 -26.66
C MET A 1 -5.80 6.37 -26.85
N LYS A 2 -6.04 7.40 -27.66
CA LYS A 2 -7.42 7.92 -27.93
C LYS A 2 -8.40 6.90 -28.50
N ASN A 3 -7.94 5.81 -29.08
CA ASN A 3 -8.80 4.81 -29.73
C ASN A 3 -9.16 3.58 -28.91
N LEU A 4 -8.69 3.44 -27.64
CA LEU A 4 -8.88 2.18 -26.92
C LEU A 4 -10.31 1.98 -26.40
N ALA A 5 -10.94 3.05 -25.87
CA ALA A 5 -12.32 2.97 -25.41
C ALA A 5 -13.30 2.82 -26.58
N GLN A 6 -13.09 3.54 -27.66
CA GLN A 6 -13.91 3.44 -28.86
C GLN A 6 -13.70 2.11 -29.59
N SER A 7 -12.47 1.59 -29.65
CA SER A 7 -12.19 0.26 -30.20
C SER A 7 -12.83 -0.85 -29.35
N LYS A 8 -12.79 -0.74 -28.01
CA LYS A 8 -13.46 -1.68 -27.11
C LYS A 8 -14.98 -1.61 -27.23
N TYR A 9 -15.55 -0.41 -27.34
CA TYR A 9 -16.98 -0.23 -27.57
C TYR A 9 -17.42 -0.83 -28.92
N SER A 10 -16.70 -0.55 -30.00
CA SER A 10 -17.02 -1.09 -31.33
C SER A 10 -16.92 -2.61 -31.35
N SER A 11 -15.87 -3.19 -30.77
CA SER A 11 -15.71 -4.65 -30.64
C SER A 11 -16.82 -5.28 -29.78
N ALA A 12 -17.20 -4.63 -28.66
CA ALA A 12 -18.30 -5.09 -27.82
C ALA A 12 -19.64 -5.03 -28.56
N LEU A 13 -19.87 -3.95 -29.33
CA LEU A 13 -21.09 -3.78 -30.13
C LEU A 13 -21.20 -4.87 -31.21
N GLU A 14 -20.11 -5.15 -31.92
CA GLU A 14 -20.05 -6.24 -32.91
C GLU A 14 -20.31 -7.60 -32.23
N THR A 15 -19.65 -7.88 -31.12
CA THR A 15 -19.88 -9.11 -30.34
C THR A 15 -21.34 -9.28 -29.95
N VAL A 16 -21.99 -8.22 -29.43
CA VAL A 16 -23.39 -8.28 -29.01
C VAL A 16 -24.32 -8.50 -30.23
N ARG A 17 -24.06 -7.85 -31.36
CA ARG A 17 -24.80 -8.08 -32.61
C ARG A 17 -24.69 -9.52 -33.09
N ASN A 18 -23.49 -10.09 -33.09
CA ASN A 18 -23.25 -11.48 -33.47
C ASN A 18 -23.96 -12.46 -32.50
N LEU A 19 -24.01 -12.16 -31.19
CA LEU A 19 -24.74 -12.96 -30.23
C LEU A 19 -26.27 -12.88 -30.47
N LYS A 20 -26.82 -11.71 -30.81
CA LYS A 20 -28.21 -11.54 -31.17
C LYS A 20 -28.55 -12.35 -32.44
N GLU A 21 -27.72 -12.32 -33.45
CA GLU A 21 -27.88 -13.11 -34.66
C GLU A 21 -27.85 -14.61 -34.37
N LYS A 22 -26.89 -15.05 -33.53
CA LYS A 22 -26.70 -16.47 -33.17
C LYS A 22 -27.85 -17.03 -32.30
N TYR A 23 -28.33 -16.26 -31.32
CA TYR A 23 -29.32 -16.73 -30.34
C TYR A 23 -30.75 -16.23 -30.61
N GLY A 24 -30.94 -15.41 -31.61
CA GLY A 24 -32.24 -15.01 -32.12
C GLY A 24 -33.12 -14.32 -31.06
N THR A 25 -34.35 -14.81 -30.92
CA THR A 25 -35.40 -14.17 -30.11
C THR A 25 -35.03 -13.98 -28.64
N SER A 26 -34.16 -14.82 -28.09
CA SER A 26 -33.68 -14.67 -26.68
C SER A 26 -32.93 -13.38 -26.41
N TRP A 27 -32.31 -12.79 -27.45
CA TRP A 27 -31.52 -11.59 -27.37
C TRP A 27 -32.15 -10.36 -28.04
N ASN A 28 -33.29 -10.51 -28.74
CA ASN A 28 -33.87 -9.42 -29.50
C ASN A 28 -34.29 -8.22 -28.65
N ALA A 29 -34.72 -8.46 -27.40
CA ALA A 29 -35.09 -7.40 -26.46
C ALA A 29 -33.90 -6.58 -25.94
N ILE A 30 -32.69 -7.09 -26.09
CA ILE A 30 -31.48 -6.46 -25.58
C ILE A 30 -31.02 -5.35 -26.53
N ASN A 31 -30.91 -4.12 -26.03
CA ASN A 31 -30.33 -3.02 -26.78
C ASN A 31 -28.83 -3.22 -26.96
N SER A 32 -28.36 -3.28 -28.22
CA SER A 32 -26.97 -3.60 -28.55
C SER A 32 -26.01 -2.52 -28.11
N GLU A 33 -26.39 -1.25 -28.23
CA GLU A 33 -25.57 -0.11 -27.82
C GLU A 33 -25.43 -0.05 -26.30
N SER A 34 -26.52 -0.24 -25.57
CA SER A 34 -26.48 -0.30 -24.09
C SER A 34 -25.66 -1.49 -23.59
N ALA A 35 -25.78 -2.65 -24.26
CA ALA A 35 -24.95 -3.82 -23.94
C ALA A 35 -23.46 -3.55 -24.17
N ALA A 36 -23.12 -2.93 -25.30
CA ALA A 36 -21.73 -2.58 -25.62
C ALA A 36 -21.15 -1.58 -24.61
N ARG A 37 -21.94 -0.59 -24.17
CA ARG A 37 -21.52 0.35 -23.11
C ARG A 37 -21.24 -0.36 -21.80
N MET A 38 -22.09 -1.27 -21.37
CA MET A 38 -21.91 -2.04 -20.14
C MET A 38 -20.66 -2.93 -20.19
N VAL A 39 -20.41 -3.59 -21.33
CA VAL A 39 -19.18 -4.37 -21.52
C VAL A 39 -17.94 -3.47 -21.48
N THR A 40 -18.04 -2.26 -22.02
CA THR A 40 -16.93 -1.28 -22.04
C THR A 40 -16.63 -0.74 -20.64
N GLN A 41 -17.62 -0.64 -19.75
CA GLN A 41 -17.43 -0.25 -18.36
C GLN A 41 -16.55 -1.27 -17.59
N ASN A 42 -16.62 -2.55 -17.94
CA ASN A 42 -15.77 -3.58 -17.33
C ASN A 42 -14.44 -3.71 -18.08
N ARG A 43 -13.50 -2.83 -17.78
CA ARG A 43 -12.18 -2.74 -18.46
C ARG A 43 -11.25 -3.91 -18.17
N PHE A 44 -11.34 -4.46 -16.95
CA PHE A 44 -10.49 -5.56 -16.47
C PHE A 44 -11.37 -6.75 -16.13
N LYS A 45 -11.16 -7.88 -16.79
CA LYS A 45 -11.96 -9.08 -16.62
C LYS A 45 -11.46 -9.97 -15.50
N THR A 46 -10.14 -9.99 -15.29
CA THR A 46 -9.46 -10.84 -14.32
C THR A 46 -8.47 -10.07 -13.46
N GLY A 47 -8.06 -10.63 -12.33
CA GLY A 47 -6.96 -10.07 -11.52
C GLY A 47 -5.64 -10.06 -12.30
N LEU A 48 -5.39 -11.04 -13.16
CA LEU A 48 -4.19 -11.07 -14.00
C LEU A 48 -4.14 -9.90 -14.99
N ASP A 49 -5.28 -9.47 -15.57
CA ASP A 49 -5.32 -8.27 -16.42
C ASP A 49 -4.91 -7.03 -15.61
N ILE A 50 -5.35 -6.95 -14.36
CA ILE A 50 -5.00 -5.86 -13.44
C ILE A 50 -3.53 -5.93 -13.09
N ALA A 51 -3.00 -7.09 -12.70
CA ALA A 51 -1.60 -7.26 -12.34
C ALA A 51 -0.67 -6.84 -13.48
N LYS A 52 -0.93 -7.28 -14.72
CA LYS A 52 -0.17 -6.89 -15.91
C LYS A 52 -0.23 -5.38 -16.16
N TYR A 53 -1.42 -4.80 -16.12
CA TYR A 53 -1.62 -3.37 -16.35
C TYR A 53 -0.89 -2.51 -15.32
N THR A 54 -1.02 -2.86 -14.04
CA THR A 54 -0.44 -2.09 -12.94
C THR A 54 1.06 -2.31 -12.78
N ALA A 55 1.59 -3.50 -13.12
CA ALA A 55 3.03 -3.74 -13.20
C ALA A 55 3.70 -2.86 -14.25
N ALA A 56 3.13 -2.78 -15.45
CA ALA A 56 3.65 -1.90 -16.50
C ALA A 56 3.64 -0.41 -16.11
N ILE A 57 2.61 0.04 -15.37
CA ILE A 57 2.58 1.41 -14.81
C ILE A 57 3.74 1.60 -13.84
N MET A 58 3.94 0.68 -12.90
CA MET A 58 4.97 0.81 -11.89
C MET A 58 6.38 0.81 -12.50
N ARG A 59 6.65 -0.04 -13.52
CA ARG A 59 7.91 -0.01 -14.29
C ARG A 59 8.14 1.34 -14.98
N LYS A 60 7.11 1.90 -15.58
CA LYS A 60 7.18 3.24 -16.20
C LYS A 60 7.47 4.32 -15.17
N ASP A 61 6.84 4.27 -14.01
CA ASP A 61 7.06 5.25 -12.95
C ASP A 61 8.47 5.11 -12.34
N MET A 62 9.01 3.89 -12.22
CA MET A 62 10.41 3.65 -11.83
C MET A 62 11.40 4.29 -12.83
N ALA A 63 11.16 4.12 -14.12
CA ALA A 63 12.00 4.74 -15.15
C ALA A 63 11.87 6.28 -15.16
N ALA A 64 10.69 6.81 -14.88
CA ALA A 64 10.49 8.26 -14.75
C ALA A 64 11.22 8.83 -13.53
N TYR A 65 11.25 8.10 -12.42
CA TYR A 65 12.01 8.47 -11.23
C TYR A 65 13.53 8.46 -11.47
N ASP A 66 14.04 7.49 -12.24
CA ASP A 66 15.45 7.45 -12.62
C ASP A 66 15.87 8.68 -13.45
N ALA A 67 14.96 9.21 -14.25
CA ALA A 67 15.20 10.43 -15.01
C ALA A 67 15.09 11.71 -14.16
N ASP A 68 14.18 11.73 -13.19
CA ASP A 68 13.96 12.85 -12.27
C ASP A 68 13.26 12.36 -11.00
N THR A 69 13.95 12.51 -9.87
CA THR A 69 13.48 12.07 -8.54
C THR A 69 12.18 12.76 -8.08
N ALA A 70 11.79 13.88 -8.68
CA ALA A 70 10.48 14.50 -8.46
C ALA A 70 9.32 13.59 -8.91
N ASN A 71 9.60 12.53 -9.67
CA ASN A 71 8.63 11.51 -10.09
C ASN A 71 8.44 10.37 -9.06
N TYR A 72 8.77 10.60 -7.79
CA TYR A 72 8.48 9.63 -6.73
C TYR A 72 6.98 9.33 -6.62
N THR A 73 6.65 8.17 -6.06
CA THR A 73 5.28 7.68 -5.93
C THR A 73 4.87 7.57 -4.46
N GLN A 74 3.56 7.51 -4.21
CA GLN A 74 3.02 7.54 -2.84
C GLN A 74 1.87 6.56 -2.68
N SER A 75 1.73 5.98 -1.48
CA SER A 75 0.54 5.21 -1.11
C SER A 75 0.11 5.43 0.34
N LEU A 76 -1.15 5.12 0.58
CA LEU A 76 -1.74 5.00 1.92
C LEU A 76 -2.23 3.56 2.08
N GLY A 77 -1.91 2.92 3.19
CA GLY A 77 -2.39 1.60 3.55
C GLY A 77 -3.91 1.57 3.67
N CYS A 78 -4.53 0.51 3.15
CA CYS A 78 -5.98 0.31 3.15
C CYS A 78 -6.30 -1.09 3.67
N TRP A 79 -7.30 -1.19 4.54
CA TRP A 79 -7.72 -2.43 5.17
C TRP A 79 -9.07 -2.96 4.67
N HIS A 80 -9.73 -2.24 3.75
CA HIS A 80 -11.03 -2.57 3.21
C HIS A 80 -11.23 -1.94 1.83
N GLY A 81 -11.96 -2.62 0.94
CA GLY A 81 -12.23 -2.15 -0.42
C GLY A 81 -12.92 -0.79 -0.46
N PHE A 82 -13.87 -0.53 0.43
CA PHE A 82 -14.52 0.79 0.54
C PHE A 82 -13.51 1.92 0.85
N VAL A 83 -12.58 1.67 1.76
CA VAL A 83 -11.56 2.67 2.13
C VAL A 83 -10.66 2.98 0.94
N ALA A 84 -10.23 1.96 0.20
CA ALA A 84 -9.44 2.13 -1.02
C ALA A 84 -10.22 2.88 -2.10
N GLN A 85 -11.50 2.56 -2.29
CA GLN A 85 -12.39 3.25 -3.23
C GLN A 85 -12.52 4.73 -2.90
N GLN A 86 -12.81 5.08 -1.64
CA GLN A 86 -12.94 6.48 -1.22
C GLN A 86 -11.62 7.24 -1.36
N LYS A 87 -10.49 6.61 -1.04
CA LYS A 87 -9.16 7.19 -1.30
C LYS A 87 -9.00 7.53 -2.78
N MET A 88 -9.27 6.60 -3.69
CA MET A 88 -9.02 6.81 -5.12
C MET A 88 -10.00 7.81 -5.75
N ILE A 89 -11.25 7.84 -5.30
CA ILE A 89 -12.22 8.89 -5.68
C ILE A 89 -11.71 10.26 -5.21
N ALA A 90 -11.22 10.37 -3.97
CA ALA A 90 -10.65 11.61 -3.45
C ALA A 90 -9.38 12.03 -4.21
N VAL A 91 -8.51 11.08 -4.58
CA VAL A 91 -7.32 11.35 -5.40
C VAL A 91 -7.72 11.97 -6.74
N LYS A 92 -8.62 11.36 -7.50
CA LYS A 92 -9.10 11.94 -8.78
C LYS A 92 -9.73 13.32 -8.59
N LYS A 93 -10.51 13.49 -7.53
CA LYS A 93 -11.17 14.76 -7.23
C LYS A 93 -10.18 15.91 -6.95
N HIS A 94 -9.18 15.66 -6.12
CA HIS A 94 -8.26 16.70 -5.63
C HIS A 94 -7.01 16.87 -6.50
N HIS A 95 -6.50 15.78 -7.07
CA HIS A 95 -5.27 15.78 -7.86
C HIS A 95 -5.50 15.69 -9.37
N LYS A 96 -6.75 15.42 -9.81
CA LYS A 96 -7.15 15.27 -11.23
C LYS A 96 -6.48 14.13 -11.97
N THR A 97 -5.69 13.30 -11.28
CA THR A 97 -5.02 12.13 -11.83
C THR A 97 -4.77 11.09 -10.74
N THR A 98 -4.77 9.82 -11.12
CA THR A 98 -4.37 8.68 -10.28
C THR A 98 -2.88 8.33 -10.44
N SER A 99 -2.19 8.98 -11.38
CA SER A 99 -0.77 8.76 -11.65
C SER A 99 0.07 8.90 -10.38
N LYS A 100 1.02 7.96 -10.16
CA LYS A 100 1.94 7.93 -9.01
C LYS A 100 1.25 7.78 -7.64
N LYS A 101 -0.04 7.44 -7.60
CA LYS A 101 -0.82 7.26 -6.37
C LYS A 101 -1.25 5.80 -6.25
N TYR A 102 -0.47 5.02 -5.49
CA TYR A 102 -0.64 3.59 -5.32
C TYR A 102 -1.47 3.23 -4.09
N LEU A 103 -1.66 1.95 -3.88
CA LEU A 103 -2.18 1.36 -2.66
C LEU A 103 -1.11 0.47 -2.02
N TYR A 104 -1.17 0.35 -0.70
CA TYR A 104 -0.36 -0.58 0.07
C TYR A 104 -1.28 -1.47 0.91
N LEU A 105 -1.01 -2.76 0.94
CA LEU A 105 -1.63 -3.71 1.85
C LEU A 105 -0.62 -4.11 2.91
N SER A 106 -0.90 -3.70 4.14
CA SER A 106 -0.05 -3.98 5.29
C SER A 106 -0.43 -5.31 5.94
N GLY A 107 0.55 -6.18 6.15
CA GLY A 107 0.38 -7.40 6.94
C GLY A 107 -0.16 -7.10 8.35
N TRP A 108 0.30 -6.02 8.99
CA TRP A 108 -0.22 -5.55 10.27
C TRP A 108 -1.74 -5.31 10.24
N MET A 109 -2.24 -4.58 9.24
CA MET A 109 -3.69 -4.31 9.15
C MET A 109 -4.50 -5.55 8.84
N VAL A 110 -3.94 -6.48 8.06
CA VAL A 110 -4.59 -7.77 7.79
C VAL A 110 -4.69 -8.59 9.07
N ALA A 111 -3.60 -8.73 9.82
CA ALA A 111 -3.59 -9.44 11.09
C ALA A 111 -4.58 -8.84 12.10
N ALA A 112 -4.54 -7.50 12.28
CA ALA A 112 -5.34 -6.82 13.29
C ALA A 112 -6.83 -6.69 12.95
N LEU A 113 -7.21 -6.63 11.66
CA LEU A 113 -8.54 -6.22 11.23
C LEU A 113 -9.26 -7.23 10.34
N ARG A 114 -8.56 -8.22 9.76
CA ARG A 114 -9.10 -9.11 8.72
C ARG A 114 -8.95 -10.59 9.03
N SER A 115 -8.27 -10.97 10.11
CA SER A 115 -8.11 -12.37 10.50
C SER A 115 -9.44 -12.97 10.99
N GLU A 116 -9.75 -14.20 10.56
CA GLU A 116 -10.90 -14.97 11.03
C GLU A 116 -10.74 -15.42 12.50
N PHE A 117 -9.52 -15.44 13.03
CA PHE A 117 -9.24 -15.71 14.45
C PHE A 117 -9.54 -14.52 15.38
N GLY A 118 -9.97 -13.37 14.84
CA GLY A 118 -10.09 -12.10 15.53
C GLY A 118 -8.82 -11.26 15.43
N PRO A 119 -8.72 -10.14 16.16
CA PRO A 119 -7.55 -9.27 16.11
C PRO A 119 -6.27 -9.98 16.54
N LEU A 120 -5.25 -9.98 15.70
CA LEU A 120 -3.95 -10.59 15.94
C LEU A 120 -2.83 -9.55 15.86
N PRO A 121 -1.72 -9.75 16.60
CA PRO A 121 -0.50 -8.97 16.39
C PRO A 121 0.13 -9.32 15.03
N ASP A 122 1.02 -8.44 14.57
CA ASP A 122 1.76 -8.58 13.31
C ASP A 122 2.90 -9.62 13.43
N GLN A 123 2.53 -10.90 13.45
CA GLN A 123 3.41 -12.04 13.70
C GLN A 123 3.13 -13.23 12.76
N SER A 124 2.62 -12.97 11.56
CA SER A 124 2.32 -13.99 10.53
C SER A 124 1.40 -15.14 11.02
N MET A 125 0.49 -14.84 11.94
CA MET A 125 -0.44 -15.84 12.49
C MET A 125 -1.81 -15.83 11.81
N HIS A 126 -2.11 -14.82 11.00
CA HIS A 126 -3.36 -14.75 10.25
C HIS A 126 -3.37 -15.74 9.07
N GLU A 127 -4.55 -15.95 8.52
CA GLU A 127 -4.76 -16.87 7.40
C GLU A 127 -3.98 -16.41 6.16
N LYS A 128 -3.25 -17.33 5.54
CA LYS A 128 -2.44 -17.07 4.32
C LYS A 128 -3.27 -16.45 3.19
N THR A 129 -4.57 -16.75 3.14
CA THR A 129 -5.48 -16.25 2.10
C THR A 129 -6.09 -14.89 2.39
N ALA A 130 -5.88 -14.32 3.58
CA ALA A 130 -6.46 -13.02 3.95
C ALA A 130 -5.98 -11.87 3.06
N VAL A 131 -4.67 -11.83 2.74
CA VAL A 131 -4.11 -10.79 1.84
C VAL A 131 -4.64 -10.94 0.41
N PRO A 132 -4.58 -12.12 -0.27
CA PRO A 132 -5.19 -12.29 -1.59
C PRO A 132 -6.68 -11.93 -1.63
N SER A 133 -7.45 -12.28 -0.59
CA SER A 133 -8.87 -11.94 -0.49
C SER A 133 -9.08 -10.43 -0.44
N LEU A 134 -8.27 -9.72 0.34
CA LEU A 134 -8.35 -8.26 0.44
C LEU A 134 -7.93 -7.57 -0.88
N ILE A 135 -6.94 -8.09 -1.60
CA ILE A 135 -6.56 -7.59 -2.93
C ILE A 135 -7.75 -7.67 -3.88
N SER A 136 -8.42 -8.83 -3.95
CA SER A 136 -9.61 -9.02 -4.79
C SER A 136 -10.72 -8.06 -4.40
N GLU A 137 -11.04 -7.95 -3.12
CA GLU A 137 -12.05 -7.03 -2.59
C GLU A 137 -11.76 -5.58 -3.00
N ILE A 138 -10.51 -5.12 -2.82
CA ILE A 138 -10.12 -3.76 -3.17
C ILE A 138 -10.36 -3.50 -4.67
N TYR A 139 -9.93 -4.41 -5.54
CA TYR A 139 -10.11 -4.22 -6.97
C TYR A 139 -11.57 -4.30 -7.41
N ASP A 140 -12.42 -5.06 -6.73
CA ASP A 140 -13.87 -5.05 -6.99
C ASP A 140 -14.48 -3.69 -6.66
N PHE A 141 -14.11 -3.07 -5.55
CA PHE A 141 -14.54 -1.72 -5.19
C PHE A 141 -14.02 -0.65 -6.16
N LEU A 142 -12.78 -0.77 -6.64
CA LEU A 142 -12.22 0.16 -7.62
C LEU A 142 -12.86 0.00 -9.01
N ARG A 143 -13.15 -1.24 -9.45
CA ARG A 143 -13.94 -1.50 -10.66
C ARG A 143 -15.33 -0.88 -10.57
N GLN A 144 -15.97 -0.98 -9.40
CA GLN A 144 -17.26 -0.36 -9.18
C GLN A 144 -17.19 1.17 -9.28
N ALA A 145 -16.12 1.80 -8.74
CA ALA A 145 -15.92 3.24 -8.91
C ALA A 145 -15.79 3.64 -10.38
N ASP A 146 -15.04 2.88 -11.18
CA ASP A 146 -14.95 3.07 -12.64
C ASP A 146 -16.32 2.94 -13.31
N ALA A 147 -17.08 1.92 -12.96
CA ALA A 147 -18.39 1.67 -13.54
C ALA A 147 -19.40 2.78 -13.22
N ILE A 148 -19.39 3.29 -11.98
CA ILE A 148 -20.25 4.41 -11.55
C ILE A 148 -19.91 5.67 -12.35
N GLU A 149 -18.63 6.04 -12.43
CA GLU A 149 -18.20 7.25 -13.14
C GLU A 149 -18.48 7.16 -14.65
N LEU A 150 -18.19 6.02 -15.28
CA LEU A 150 -18.47 5.79 -16.69
C LEU A 150 -19.98 5.79 -16.98
N ASN A 151 -20.80 5.20 -16.10
CA ASN A 151 -22.25 5.24 -16.24
C ASN A 151 -22.79 6.68 -16.22
N ASP A 152 -22.23 7.53 -15.37
CA ASP A 152 -22.60 8.94 -15.34
C ASP A 152 -22.18 9.68 -16.62
N LEU A 153 -20.96 9.43 -17.10
CA LEU A 153 -20.49 10.03 -18.34
C LEU A 153 -21.36 9.61 -19.53
N PHE A 154 -21.73 8.33 -19.62
CA PHE A 154 -22.64 7.87 -20.68
C PHE A 154 -24.04 8.48 -20.57
N LYS A 155 -24.60 8.64 -19.37
CA LYS A 155 -25.88 9.33 -19.17
C LYS A 155 -25.82 10.81 -19.58
N ARG A 156 -24.73 11.49 -19.27
CA ARG A 156 -24.51 12.89 -19.67
C ARG A 156 -24.37 13.01 -21.18
N LEU A 157 -23.65 12.08 -21.81
CA LEU A 157 -23.56 12.01 -23.28
C LEU A 157 -24.94 11.81 -23.94
N GLU A 158 -25.77 10.91 -23.38
CA GLU A 158 -27.17 10.68 -23.85
C GLU A 158 -28.04 11.92 -23.69
N ASN A 159 -27.81 12.75 -22.69
CA ASN A 159 -28.49 14.02 -22.49
C ASN A 159 -27.94 15.16 -23.37
N GLY A 160 -27.00 14.87 -24.26
CA GLY A 160 -26.45 15.84 -25.22
C GLY A 160 -25.29 16.68 -24.67
N GLU A 161 -24.71 16.31 -23.52
CA GLU A 161 -23.53 16.98 -23.01
C GLU A 161 -22.28 16.55 -23.79
N ASP A 162 -21.36 17.49 -24.02
CA ASP A 162 -20.06 17.21 -24.65
C ASP A 162 -19.07 16.60 -23.65
N VAL A 163 -19.15 15.28 -23.48
CA VAL A 163 -18.29 14.51 -22.56
C VAL A 163 -17.53 13.37 -23.26
N GLN A 164 -17.55 13.32 -24.60
CA GLN A 164 -16.92 12.24 -25.36
C GLN A 164 -15.41 12.14 -25.06
N ASP A 165 -14.71 13.28 -24.97
CA ASP A 165 -13.29 13.29 -24.65
C ASP A 165 -13.01 12.73 -23.24
N GLN A 166 -13.90 12.96 -22.27
CA GLN A 166 -13.79 12.39 -20.93
C GLN A 166 -13.95 10.86 -20.92
N ILE A 167 -14.81 10.32 -21.80
CA ILE A 167 -14.99 8.88 -21.97
C ILE A 167 -13.77 8.26 -22.68
N ASP A 168 -13.29 8.87 -23.75
CA ASP A 168 -12.17 8.38 -24.56
C ASP A 168 -10.85 8.37 -23.79
N ASN A 169 -10.64 9.39 -22.94
CA ASN A 169 -9.46 9.55 -22.09
C ASN A 169 -9.74 9.15 -20.62
N PHE A 170 -10.76 8.33 -20.36
CA PHE A 170 -11.14 7.94 -19.01
C PHE A 170 -9.96 7.33 -18.24
N GLU A 171 -9.58 7.97 -17.14
CA GLU A 171 -8.56 7.50 -16.23
C GLU A 171 -9.19 6.59 -15.17
N THR A 172 -8.74 5.35 -15.09
CA THR A 172 -9.26 4.34 -14.15
C THR A 172 -8.86 4.63 -12.70
N HIS A 173 -9.68 4.14 -11.75
CA HIS A 173 -9.32 4.10 -10.33
C HIS A 173 -8.39 2.91 -10.01
N ILE A 174 -8.16 1.99 -10.96
CA ILE A 174 -7.26 0.86 -10.80
C ILE A 174 -5.82 1.36 -10.84
N VAL A 175 -5.09 1.14 -9.75
CA VAL A 175 -3.71 1.58 -9.53
C VAL A 175 -2.86 0.44 -8.98
N PRO A 176 -1.52 0.53 -9.05
CA PRO A 176 -0.64 -0.48 -8.46
C PRO A 176 -0.94 -0.72 -6.98
N ILE A 177 -0.91 -2.00 -6.58
CA ILE A 177 -0.89 -2.42 -5.18
C ILE A 177 0.49 -3.03 -4.89
N ILE A 178 1.15 -2.53 -3.84
CA ILE A 178 2.27 -3.21 -3.19
C ILE A 178 1.68 -4.03 -2.05
N ALA A 179 1.81 -5.35 -2.12
CA ALA A 179 1.19 -6.27 -1.18
C ALA A 179 2.24 -6.95 -0.30
N ASP A 180 2.00 -6.93 1.00
CA ASP A 180 2.85 -7.52 2.02
C ASP A 180 2.60 -9.04 2.10
N ILE A 181 3.67 -9.82 2.01
CA ILE A 181 3.67 -11.28 2.18
C ILE A 181 4.37 -11.68 3.49
N ASP A 182 4.61 -10.73 4.41
CA ASP A 182 5.42 -10.94 5.61
C ASP A 182 6.79 -11.59 5.23
N ALA A 183 7.19 -12.62 5.96
CA ALA A 183 8.38 -13.43 5.66
C ALA A 183 8.08 -14.65 4.75
N GLY A 184 6.93 -14.67 4.04
CA GLY A 184 6.56 -15.71 3.08
C GLY A 184 5.72 -16.85 3.65
N PHE A 185 5.30 -16.80 4.91
CA PHE A 185 4.45 -17.80 5.59
C PHE A 185 4.96 -19.24 5.54
N GLY A 186 6.26 -19.42 5.53
CA GLY A 186 6.94 -20.70 5.50
C GLY A 186 8.23 -20.66 4.67
N ASN A 187 8.52 -21.77 3.99
CA ASN A 187 9.66 -21.89 3.08
C ASN A 187 9.38 -21.26 1.70
N GLU A 188 10.28 -21.45 0.75
CA GLU A 188 10.18 -20.95 -0.62
C GLU A 188 8.96 -21.49 -1.37
N GLU A 189 8.55 -22.75 -1.14
CA GLU A 189 7.35 -23.32 -1.77
C GLU A 189 6.07 -22.66 -1.24
N ALA A 190 5.98 -22.42 0.08
CA ALA A 190 4.86 -21.69 0.68
C ALA A 190 4.79 -20.26 0.13
N THR A 191 5.94 -19.59 0.00
CA THR A 191 6.07 -18.26 -0.60
C THR A 191 5.58 -18.24 -2.04
N TYR A 192 5.98 -19.21 -2.86
CA TYR A 192 5.53 -19.37 -4.25
C TYR A 192 4.00 -19.51 -4.36
N LEU A 193 3.41 -20.45 -3.62
CA LEU A 193 1.97 -20.72 -3.66
C LEU A 193 1.15 -19.51 -3.24
N LEU A 194 1.57 -18.78 -2.19
CA LEU A 194 0.89 -17.58 -1.73
C LEU A 194 1.03 -16.44 -2.75
N THR A 195 2.24 -16.24 -3.28
CA THR A 195 2.49 -15.23 -4.32
C THR A 195 1.60 -15.42 -5.53
N LYS A 196 1.43 -16.68 -6.01
CA LYS A 196 0.48 -16.97 -7.11
C LYS A 196 -0.91 -16.46 -6.80
N LYS A 197 -1.44 -16.74 -5.61
CA LYS A 197 -2.77 -16.27 -5.21
C LYS A 197 -2.88 -14.74 -5.16
N MET A 198 -1.83 -14.07 -4.74
CA MET A 198 -1.80 -12.61 -4.71
C MET A 198 -1.78 -12.00 -6.13
N ILE A 199 -1.00 -12.59 -7.05
CA ILE A 199 -0.95 -12.15 -8.46
C ILE A 199 -2.28 -12.45 -9.17
N GLU A 200 -2.87 -13.63 -8.97
CA GLU A 200 -4.19 -13.99 -9.49
C GLU A 200 -5.27 -13.03 -8.99
N ALA A 201 -5.14 -12.50 -7.76
CA ALA A 201 -6.02 -11.48 -7.20
C ALA A 201 -5.79 -10.07 -7.79
N GLY A 202 -4.63 -9.82 -8.41
CA GLY A 202 -4.32 -8.56 -9.10
C GLY A 202 -3.08 -7.83 -8.61
N ALA A 203 -2.33 -8.35 -7.63
CA ALA A 203 -1.11 -7.70 -7.14
C ALA A 203 -0.04 -7.63 -8.23
N CYS A 204 0.55 -6.46 -8.42
CA CYS A 204 1.67 -6.25 -9.34
C CYS A 204 3.03 -6.17 -8.63
N ALA A 205 3.04 -5.96 -7.33
CA ALA A 205 4.24 -5.83 -6.52
C ALA A 205 4.08 -6.61 -5.21
N ILE A 206 5.07 -7.43 -4.90
CA ILE A 206 5.13 -8.26 -3.68
C ILE A 206 6.28 -7.78 -2.81
N GLN A 207 5.97 -7.43 -1.56
CA GLN A 207 6.98 -7.08 -0.57
C GLN A 207 7.19 -8.27 0.37
N ILE A 208 8.43 -8.66 0.56
CA ILE A 208 8.85 -9.74 1.45
C ILE A 208 10.00 -9.29 2.34
N GLU A 209 10.04 -9.76 3.59
CA GLU A 209 11.08 -9.44 4.56
C GLU A 209 11.96 -10.64 4.91
N ASN A 210 13.19 -10.36 5.34
CA ASN A 210 14.21 -11.38 5.64
C ASN A 210 14.12 -11.99 7.04
N GLN A 211 12.96 -11.92 7.68
CA GLN A 211 12.71 -12.57 8.97
C GLN A 211 12.39 -14.08 8.81
N VAL A 212 12.54 -14.82 9.90
CA VAL A 212 12.07 -16.20 10.01
C VAL A 212 10.55 -16.20 10.09
N SER A 213 9.86 -16.97 9.23
CA SER A 213 8.40 -16.90 9.07
C SER A 213 7.60 -17.24 10.33
N ASP A 214 8.04 -18.21 11.09
CA ASP A 214 7.39 -18.67 12.34
C ASP A 214 7.86 -17.92 13.60
N ALA A 215 8.78 -16.97 13.45
CA ALA A 215 9.28 -16.09 14.52
C ALA A 215 9.20 -14.61 14.14
N LYS A 216 8.39 -14.28 13.13
CA LYS A 216 8.23 -12.91 12.63
C LYS A 216 7.68 -11.97 13.69
N GLN A 217 8.27 -10.78 13.77
CA GLN A 217 7.82 -9.67 14.60
C GLN A 217 7.56 -8.43 13.75
N CYS A 218 6.70 -7.53 14.22
CA CYS A 218 6.55 -6.21 13.63
C CYS A 218 7.91 -5.49 13.56
N GLY A 219 8.17 -4.76 12.48
CA GLY A 219 9.46 -4.12 12.22
C GLY A 219 9.97 -3.19 13.33
N HIS A 220 9.06 -2.62 14.12
CA HIS A 220 9.35 -1.71 15.24
C HIS A 220 9.35 -2.40 16.62
N GLN A 221 9.31 -3.73 16.65
CA GLN A 221 9.41 -4.53 17.88
C GLN A 221 10.77 -5.22 18.01
N ASP A 222 11.11 -5.59 19.25
CA ASP A 222 12.27 -6.39 19.57
C ASP A 222 12.08 -7.87 19.19
N GLY A 223 13.16 -8.64 19.28
CA GLY A 223 13.12 -10.09 19.11
C GLY A 223 13.07 -10.58 17.67
N LYS A 224 13.34 -9.71 16.70
CA LYS A 224 13.40 -10.10 15.28
C LYS A 224 14.57 -11.06 15.01
N VAL A 225 14.28 -12.11 14.23
CA VAL A 225 15.22 -13.17 13.85
C VAL A 225 15.30 -13.20 12.32
N THR A 226 16.50 -13.00 11.77
CA THR A 226 16.69 -13.02 10.30
C THR A 226 17.12 -14.39 9.80
N VAL A 227 16.87 -14.64 8.51
CA VAL A 227 17.33 -15.85 7.79
C VAL A 227 18.65 -15.60 7.06
N PRO A 228 19.45 -16.63 6.78
CA PRO A 228 20.60 -16.52 5.87
C PRO A 228 20.19 -16.03 4.47
N HIS A 229 21.13 -15.43 3.75
CA HIS A 229 20.88 -14.87 2.42
C HIS A 229 20.38 -15.90 1.43
N GLU A 230 20.90 -17.14 1.46
CA GLU A 230 20.49 -18.22 0.56
C GLU A 230 19.01 -18.58 0.72
N ASP A 231 18.53 -18.64 1.98
CA ASP A 231 17.12 -18.89 2.29
C ASP A 231 16.23 -17.74 1.77
N PHE A 232 16.70 -16.49 1.90
CA PHE A 232 15.96 -15.33 1.40
C PHE A 232 15.96 -15.26 -0.12
N ILE A 233 17.10 -15.53 -0.77
CA ILE A 233 17.21 -15.60 -2.24
C ILE A 233 16.28 -16.67 -2.80
N ALA A 234 16.17 -17.84 -2.17
CA ALA A 234 15.24 -18.87 -2.60
C ALA A 234 13.78 -18.37 -2.63
N LYS A 235 13.39 -17.57 -1.63
CA LYS A 235 12.06 -16.92 -1.61
C LYS A 235 11.90 -15.85 -2.69
N LEU A 236 12.92 -15.01 -2.94
CA LEU A 236 12.90 -14.05 -4.05
C LEU A 236 12.72 -14.76 -5.41
N ASN A 237 13.43 -15.85 -5.62
CA ASN A 237 13.31 -16.70 -6.82
C ASN A 237 11.89 -17.28 -6.95
N ALA A 238 11.29 -17.73 -5.84
CA ALA A 238 9.92 -18.24 -5.81
C ALA A 238 8.90 -17.19 -6.25
N ILE A 239 9.04 -15.96 -5.77
CA ILE A 239 8.20 -14.83 -6.17
C ILE A 239 8.39 -14.52 -7.66
N ARG A 240 9.63 -14.45 -8.12
CA ARG A 240 9.93 -14.17 -9.55
C ARG A 240 9.37 -15.25 -10.46
N TYR A 241 9.50 -16.52 -10.07
CA TYR A 241 8.94 -17.62 -10.82
C TYR A 241 7.41 -17.58 -10.90
N ALA A 242 6.72 -17.21 -9.82
CA ALA A 242 5.27 -17.03 -9.82
C ALA A 242 4.82 -15.94 -10.82
N PHE A 243 5.53 -14.81 -10.89
CA PHE A 243 5.27 -13.77 -11.89
C PHE A 243 5.48 -14.28 -13.31
N LEU A 244 6.57 -15.00 -13.56
CA LEU A 244 6.90 -15.59 -14.86
C LEU A 244 5.82 -16.60 -15.31
N GLU A 245 5.45 -17.54 -14.44
CA GLU A 245 4.45 -18.56 -14.73
C GLU A 245 3.09 -17.98 -15.08
N LEU A 246 2.70 -16.89 -14.42
CA LEU A 246 1.42 -16.20 -14.68
C LEU A 246 1.51 -15.17 -15.81
N GLY A 247 2.65 -15.04 -16.47
CA GLY A 247 2.88 -14.11 -17.58
C GLY A 247 2.75 -12.64 -17.17
N VAL A 248 3.17 -12.29 -15.96
CA VAL A 248 3.27 -10.91 -15.45
C VAL A 248 4.75 -10.53 -15.41
N ASP A 249 5.37 -10.43 -16.58
CA ASP A 249 6.82 -10.28 -16.74
C ASP A 249 7.36 -9.00 -16.08
N ASP A 250 6.56 -7.95 -16.03
CA ASP A 250 6.85 -6.67 -15.38
C ASP A 250 6.65 -6.67 -13.85
N GLY A 251 6.30 -7.80 -13.24
CA GLY A 251 6.06 -7.92 -11.80
C GLY A 251 7.21 -7.42 -10.94
N ILE A 252 6.92 -6.78 -9.83
CA ILE A 252 7.88 -6.08 -8.97
C ILE A 252 8.11 -6.86 -7.67
N ILE A 253 9.37 -7.01 -7.26
CA ILE A 253 9.76 -7.55 -5.96
C ILE A 253 10.36 -6.45 -5.11
N VAL A 254 9.77 -6.23 -3.92
CA VAL A 254 10.29 -5.33 -2.89
C VAL A 254 10.91 -6.18 -1.79
N ALA A 255 12.24 -6.16 -1.69
CA ALA A 255 12.98 -6.88 -0.65
C ALA A 255 13.17 -5.99 0.57
N ARG A 256 12.56 -6.37 1.69
CA ARG A 256 12.70 -5.67 2.97
C ARG A 256 13.78 -6.33 3.81
N THR A 257 14.63 -5.52 4.45
CA THR A 257 15.54 -5.95 5.49
C THR A 257 15.15 -5.37 6.84
N ASP A 258 15.11 -6.22 7.84
CA ASP A 258 14.91 -5.90 9.25
C ASP A 258 16.23 -5.92 10.06
N SER A 259 17.36 -6.08 9.39
CA SER A 259 18.67 -6.28 10.03
C SER A 259 19.17 -5.10 10.87
N GLU A 260 18.62 -3.88 10.68
CA GLU A 260 18.97 -2.76 11.56
C GLU A 260 18.53 -3.02 13.01
N GLY A 261 17.32 -3.57 13.20
CA GLY A 261 16.79 -3.88 14.52
C GLY A 261 16.88 -5.36 14.93
N ALA A 262 17.34 -6.27 14.05
CA ALA A 262 17.42 -7.69 14.35
C ALA A 262 18.79 -8.07 14.94
N GLY A 263 18.80 -8.63 16.13
CA GLY A 263 20.02 -9.09 16.80
C GLY A 263 20.30 -10.59 16.68
N LEU A 264 19.41 -11.37 16.04
CA LEU A 264 19.42 -12.83 16.12
C LEU A 264 19.28 -13.49 14.74
N THR A 265 19.83 -14.71 14.60
CA THR A 265 19.56 -15.62 13.49
C THR A 265 19.28 -17.04 13.99
N GLN A 266 18.42 -17.75 13.26
CA GLN A 266 18.06 -19.12 13.60
C GLN A 266 19.05 -20.15 13.05
N LYS A 267 19.67 -19.87 11.89
CA LYS A 267 20.52 -20.79 11.16
C LYS A 267 21.89 -20.20 10.90
N LEU A 268 22.88 -21.07 10.83
CA LEU A 268 24.21 -20.72 10.32
C LEU A 268 24.37 -21.38 8.94
N PRO A 269 24.64 -20.58 7.88
CA PRO A 269 24.91 -21.15 6.56
C PRO A 269 26.26 -21.87 6.54
N VAL A 270 26.41 -22.85 5.66
CA VAL A 270 27.69 -23.55 5.47
C VAL A 270 28.53 -22.80 4.45
N SER A 271 29.70 -22.30 4.88
CA SER A 271 30.67 -21.69 3.97
C SER A 271 31.60 -22.76 3.40
N GLN A 272 31.75 -22.77 2.06
CA GLN A 272 32.67 -23.66 1.34
C GLN A 272 33.93 -22.94 0.88
N GLU A 273 33.81 -21.65 0.59
CA GLU A 273 34.87 -20.81 0.02
C GLU A 273 35.01 -19.49 0.81
N PRO A 274 36.24 -19.00 1.04
CA PRO A 274 36.42 -17.68 1.62
C PRO A 274 35.83 -16.58 0.75
N GLY A 275 35.01 -15.71 1.36
CA GLY A 275 34.39 -14.59 0.66
C GLY A 275 33.10 -14.94 -0.10
N ASP A 276 32.64 -16.19 -0.04
CA ASP A 276 31.29 -16.56 -0.50
C ASP A 276 30.20 -15.87 0.33
N LEU A 277 28.95 -16.02 -0.07
CA LEU A 277 27.81 -15.37 0.58
C LEU A 277 27.63 -15.86 2.02
N ALA A 278 27.80 -17.18 2.25
CA ALA A 278 27.72 -17.77 3.58
C ALA A 278 28.82 -17.25 4.51
N SER A 279 30.08 -17.14 4.02
CA SER A 279 31.18 -16.60 4.82
C SER A 279 30.99 -15.14 5.19
N LYS A 280 30.44 -14.31 4.27
CA LYS A 280 30.08 -12.92 4.53
C LYS A 280 29.01 -12.78 5.62
N TYR A 281 27.99 -13.63 5.58
CA TYR A 281 26.96 -13.68 6.62
C TYR A 281 27.53 -14.11 7.97
N LEU A 282 28.30 -15.20 8.00
CA LEU A 282 28.94 -15.73 9.19
C LEU A 282 29.93 -14.74 9.83
N ALA A 283 30.51 -13.82 9.06
CA ALA A 283 31.39 -12.77 9.60
C ALA A 283 30.69 -11.87 10.62
N PHE A 284 29.39 -11.72 10.54
CA PHE A 284 28.58 -10.92 11.46
C PHE A 284 28.07 -11.70 12.69
N VAL A 285 28.18 -13.03 12.71
CA VAL A 285 27.73 -13.83 13.86
C VAL A 285 28.73 -13.67 15.00
N GLU A 286 28.26 -13.43 16.21
CA GLU A 286 29.09 -13.38 17.41
C GLU A 286 29.69 -14.77 17.69
N ALA A 287 30.99 -14.83 17.98
CA ALA A 287 31.68 -16.08 18.25
C ALA A 287 32.84 -15.89 19.23
N GLU A 288 33.09 -16.89 20.05
CA GLU A 288 34.18 -16.95 21.02
C GLU A 288 35.35 -17.79 20.47
N GLU A 289 36.58 -17.37 20.75
CA GLU A 289 37.79 -18.15 20.44
C GLU A 289 37.88 -19.35 21.38
N ILE A 290 38.08 -20.53 20.84
CA ILE A 290 38.24 -21.74 21.63
C ILE A 290 39.48 -22.54 21.24
N GLY A 291 40.02 -23.29 22.19
CA GLY A 291 41.02 -24.31 21.91
C GLY A 291 40.39 -25.56 21.27
N ILE A 292 41.13 -26.27 20.44
CA ILE A 292 40.63 -27.51 19.81
C ILE A 292 40.17 -28.56 20.85
N ASN A 293 40.81 -28.55 22.02
CA ASN A 293 40.48 -29.47 23.10
C ASN A 293 39.21 -29.09 23.88
N ASP A 294 38.73 -27.85 23.71
CA ASP A 294 37.52 -27.32 24.36
C ASP A 294 36.26 -27.50 23.49
N ALA A 295 36.44 -27.99 22.25
CA ALA A 295 35.37 -28.27 21.34
C ALA A 295 34.58 -29.50 21.79
N LYS A 296 33.24 -29.40 21.73
CA LYS A 296 32.29 -30.47 22.03
C LYS A 296 31.77 -31.09 20.73
N GLU A 297 31.24 -32.31 20.83
CA GLU A 297 30.75 -33.09 19.68
C GLU A 297 29.68 -32.35 18.87
N ASP A 298 28.83 -31.54 19.53
CA ASP A 298 27.71 -30.82 18.90
C ASP A 298 28.05 -29.35 18.55
N ASP A 299 29.33 -28.92 18.73
CA ASP A 299 29.72 -27.54 18.46
C ASP A 299 29.79 -27.29 16.95
N VAL A 300 29.21 -26.18 16.50
CA VAL A 300 29.50 -25.60 15.18
C VAL A 300 30.78 -24.78 15.30
N LEU A 301 31.78 -25.14 14.50
CA LEU A 301 33.09 -24.49 14.55
C LEU A 301 33.35 -23.71 13.27
N LEU A 302 33.86 -22.49 13.41
CA LEU A 302 34.26 -21.63 12.31
C LEU A 302 35.76 -21.31 12.41
N LYS A 303 36.38 -20.99 11.28
CA LYS A 303 37.74 -20.50 11.23
C LYS A 303 37.76 -19.02 10.88
N ARG A 304 38.27 -18.17 11.78
CA ARG A 304 38.41 -16.74 11.56
C ARG A 304 39.85 -16.32 11.80
N GLU A 305 40.47 -15.67 10.82
CA GLU A 305 41.84 -15.18 10.93
C GLU A 305 42.83 -16.26 11.41
N GLY A 306 42.63 -17.49 10.99
CA GLY A 306 43.46 -18.63 11.38
C GLY A 306 43.13 -19.24 12.75
N LYS A 307 42.24 -18.64 13.53
CA LYS A 307 41.81 -19.11 14.85
C LYS A 307 40.50 -19.92 14.73
N LEU A 308 40.35 -20.87 15.65
CA LEU A 308 39.10 -21.63 15.80
C LEU A 308 38.15 -20.84 16.69
N VAL A 309 36.93 -20.63 16.20
CA VAL A 309 35.90 -19.91 16.95
C VAL A 309 34.58 -20.70 16.97
N ARG A 310 33.83 -20.56 18.04
CA ARG A 310 32.53 -21.16 18.22
C ARG A 310 31.45 -20.05 18.23
N PRO A 311 30.44 -20.06 17.34
CA PRO A 311 29.33 -19.12 17.37
C PRO A 311 28.61 -19.11 18.73
N VAL A 312 28.27 -17.94 19.23
CA VAL A 312 27.52 -17.79 20.49
C VAL A 312 26.07 -18.23 20.26
N ARG A 313 25.70 -19.35 20.88
CA ARG A 313 24.36 -19.91 20.85
C ARG A 313 23.64 -19.62 22.15
N LEU A 314 22.44 -19.02 22.07
CA LEU A 314 21.59 -18.72 23.22
C LEU A 314 20.85 -19.95 23.73
N ALA A 315 20.29 -19.88 24.94
CA ALA A 315 19.55 -20.97 25.55
C ALA A 315 18.30 -21.40 24.74
N ASN A 316 17.73 -20.50 23.96
CA ASN A 316 16.61 -20.78 23.05
C ASN A 316 17.04 -21.37 21.69
N GLY A 317 18.33 -21.64 21.51
CA GLY A 317 18.89 -22.26 20.30
C GLY A 317 19.25 -21.28 19.19
N LEU A 318 18.95 -19.98 19.32
CA LEU A 318 19.29 -18.96 18.33
C LEU A 318 20.76 -18.53 18.47
N TYR A 319 21.29 -17.96 17.40
CA TYR A 319 22.63 -17.37 17.39
C TYR A 319 22.55 -15.83 17.42
N LYS A 320 23.55 -15.21 18.04
CA LYS A 320 23.62 -13.76 18.21
C LYS A 320 24.50 -13.13 17.14
N PHE A 321 24.09 -11.97 16.62
CA PHE A 321 24.95 -11.15 15.80
C PHE A 321 25.86 -10.26 16.66
N LYS A 322 27.01 -9.89 16.12
CA LYS A 322 27.93 -8.92 16.72
C LYS A 322 27.24 -7.59 16.93
N GLU A 323 27.45 -7.02 18.10
CA GLU A 323 27.00 -5.66 18.39
C GLU A 323 27.64 -4.65 17.41
N GLY A 324 26.87 -3.65 16.96
CA GLY A 324 27.32 -2.65 16.00
C GLY A 324 27.43 -3.12 14.55
N SER A 325 27.08 -4.39 14.23
CA SER A 325 27.12 -4.93 12.86
C SER A 325 25.86 -4.64 12.03
N ASN A 326 24.83 -4.06 12.62
CA ASN A 326 23.51 -3.88 12.03
C ASN A 326 23.51 -3.13 10.67
N ILE A 327 24.18 -1.99 10.58
CA ILE A 327 24.27 -1.20 9.34
C ILE A 327 24.99 -1.96 8.22
N ASP A 328 26.08 -2.65 8.54
CA ASP A 328 26.83 -3.44 7.56
C ASP A 328 26.00 -4.63 7.05
N ARG A 329 25.19 -5.25 7.93
CA ARG A 329 24.24 -6.30 7.54
C ARG A 329 23.15 -5.76 6.64
N VAL A 330 22.55 -4.62 6.95
CA VAL A 330 21.56 -3.94 6.10
C VAL A 330 22.12 -3.72 4.70
N VAL A 331 23.33 -3.17 4.60
CA VAL A 331 23.97 -2.91 3.29
C VAL A 331 24.20 -4.22 2.51
N LEU A 332 24.70 -5.27 3.19
CA LEU A 332 24.91 -6.57 2.54
C LEU A 332 23.58 -7.20 2.10
N ASP A 333 22.54 -7.16 2.93
CA ASP A 333 21.19 -7.67 2.59
C ASP A 333 20.64 -6.97 1.34
N CYS A 334 20.75 -5.64 1.29
CA CYS A 334 20.29 -4.83 0.16
C CYS A 334 21.02 -5.18 -1.14
N ILE A 335 22.38 -5.22 -1.11
CA ILE A 335 23.18 -5.58 -2.28
C ILE A 335 22.83 -6.99 -2.75
N THR A 336 22.78 -7.95 -1.84
CA THR A 336 22.47 -9.35 -2.14
C THR A 336 21.08 -9.48 -2.76
N SER A 337 20.08 -8.82 -2.20
CA SER A 337 18.70 -8.87 -2.72
C SER A 337 18.60 -8.31 -4.14
N LEU A 338 19.20 -7.15 -4.41
CA LEU A 338 19.18 -6.56 -5.76
C LEU A 338 19.94 -7.40 -6.78
N GLN A 339 21.06 -8.00 -6.41
CA GLN A 339 21.85 -8.87 -7.29
C GLN A 339 21.14 -10.21 -7.58
N ASN A 340 20.13 -10.56 -6.76
CA ASN A 340 19.38 -11.81 -6.87
C ASN A 340 17.88 -11.59 -7.20
N GLY A 341 17.55 -10.53 -7.92
CA GLY A 341 16.27 -10.36 -8.58
C GLY A 341 15.23 -9.51 -7.87
N ALA A 342 15.55 -8.87 -6.74
CA ALA A 342 14.72 -7.79 -6.20
C ALA A 342 14.80 -6.54 -7.11
N ASP A 343 13.70 -5.83 -7.23
CA ASP A 343 13.60 -4.60 -8.03
C ASP A 343 13.75 -3.34 -7.15
N LEU A 344 13.23 -3.42 -5.95
CA LEU A 344 13.20 -2.34 -4.95
C LEU A 344 13.61 -2.90 -3.61
N LEU A 345 14.10 -2.01 -2.77
CA LEU A 345 14.49 -2.30 -1.39
C LEU A 345 13.51 -1.65 -0.42
N TRP A 346 13.41 -2.21 0.79
CA TRP A 346 12.83 -1.54 1.94
C TRP A 346 13.75 -1.77 3.14
N ILE A 347 14.29 -0.70 3.69
CA ILE A 347 15.07 -0.72 4.92
C ILE A 347 14.15 -0.31 6.06
N GLU A 348 13.88 -1.21 6.99
CA GLU A 348 13.12 -0.86 8.20
C GLU A 348 14.05 -0.13 9.18
N THR A 349 13.71 1.12 9.49
CA THR A 349 14.51 2.00 10.35
C THR A 349 13.78 2.33 11.65
N PRO A 350 14.48 2.61 12.75
CA PRO A 350 13.84 2.97 14.03
C PRO A 350 13.33 4.41 14.06
N THR A 351 13.84 5.29 13.19
CA THR A 351 13.50 6.72 13.16
C THR A 351 13.46 7.25 11.73
N PRO A 352 12.67 8.32 11.46
CA PRO A 352 12.59 8.94 10.14
C PRO A 352 13.75 9.94 9.94
N ASN A 353 14.93 9.45 9.61
CA ASN A 353 16.12 10.27 9.39
C ASN A 353 16.66 10.10 7.96
N VAL A 354 16.47 11.11 7.10
CA VAL A 354 16.86 11.08 5.68
C VAL A 354 18.37 10.86 5.52
N GLN A 355 19.20 11.49 6.34
CA GLN A 355 20.66 11.38 6.27
C GLN A 355 21.15 9.98 6.63
N GLN A 356 20.54 9.36 7.64
CA GLN A 356 20.85 7.98 8.01
C GLN A 356 20.50 7.01 6.87
N ILE A 357 19.30 7.16 6.30
CA ILE A 357 18.86 6.36 5.16
C ILE A 357 19.80 6.57 3.97
N ALA A 358 20.13 7.82 3.64
CA ALA A 358 21.02 8.17 2.55
C ALA A 358 22.41 7.55 2.73
N THR A 359 22.94 7.53 3.95
CA THR A 359 24.24 6.92 4.26
C THR A 359 24.25 5.42 3.93
N MET A 360 23.21 4.68 4.32
CA MET A 360 23.08 3.25 3.99
C MET A 360 22.92 3.03 2.48
N VAL A 361 22.03 3.79 1.86
CA VAL A 361 21.73 3.64 0.42
C VAL A 361 22.92 4.02 -0.46
N ASN A 362 23.69 5.03 -0.11
CA ASN A 362 24.88 5.40 -0.87
C ASN A 362 25.93 4.27 -0.87
N ARG A 363 26.12 3.57 0.24
CA ARG A 363 26.96 2.36 0.29
C ARG A 363 26.41 1.23 -0.61
N VAL A 364 25.11 1.05 -0.67
CA VAL A 364 24.47 0.10 -1.61
C VAL A 364 24.72 0.54 -3.07
N LYS A 365 24.60 1.84 -3.36
CA LYS A 365 24.78 2.40 -4.72
C LYS A 365 26.23 2.32 -5.22
N GLU A 366 27.21 2.22 -4.35
CA GLU A 366 28.60 1.94 -4.75
C GLU A 366 28.71 0.61 -5.51
N VAL A 367 27.84 -0.35 -5.22
CA VAL A 367 27.82 -1.68 -5.87
C VAL A 367 26.67 -1.81 -6.88
N VAL A 368 25.49 -1.28 -6.55
CA VAL A 368 24.27 -1.30 -7.41
C VAL A 368 23.78 0.15 -7.61
N PRO A 369 24.31 0.86 -8.63
CA PRO A 369 24.08 2.32 -8.79
C PRO A 369 22.62 2.74 -8.87
N ASN A 370 21.74 1.88 -9.40
CA ASN A 370 20.31 2.18 -9.61
C ASN A 370 19.42 1.72 -8.45
N ALA A 371 19.99 1.44 -7.27
CA ALA A 371 19.22 1.05 -6.08
C ALA A 371 18.17 2.10 -5.72
N LYS A 372 16.93 1.65 -5.51
CA LYS A 372 15.76 2.46 -5.16
C LYS A 372 15.04 1.86 -3.97
N LEU A 373 14.43 2.72 -3.15
CA LEU A 373 13.72 2.29 -1.95
C LEU A 373 12.21 2.50 -2.06
N VAL A 374 11.50 1.59 -1.42
CA VAL A 374 10.19 1.82 -0.80
C VAL A 374 10.46 2.18 0.66
N TYR A 375 9.82 3.20 1.19
CA TYR A 375 10.02 3.62 2.57
C TYR A 375 8.71 3.79 3.34
N ASN A 376 8.69 3.23 4.53
CA ASN A 376 7.58 3.33 5.46
C ASN A 376 7.67 4.63 6.27
N ASN A 377 6.84 5.61 5.93
CA ASN A 377 6.58 6.77 6.78
C ASN A 377 5.71 6.31 7.95
N SER A 378 6.29 5.51 8.83
CA SER A 378 5.57 4.73 9.84
C SER A 378 4.78 5.60 10.81
N PRO A 379 3.53 5.25 11.13
CA PRO A 379 2.80 5.87 12.24
C PRO A 379 3.33 5.42 13.62
N SER A 380 4.23 4.44 13.69
CA SER A 380 4.95 4.09 14.92
C SER A 380 5.99 5.14 15.33
N PHE A 381 6.42 5.98 14.40
CA PHE A 381 7.27 7.11 14.73
C PHE A 381 6.45 8.22 15.38
N ASN A 382 6.94 8.77 16.48
CA ASN A 382 6.49 10.06 16.94
C ASN A 382 7.15 11.14 16.07
N TRP A 383 6.50 11.50 14.95
CA TRP A 383 7.05 12.44 13.97
C TRP A 383 7.43 13.78 14.57
N THR A 384 6.57 14.35 15.41
CA THR A 384 6.83 15.63 16.09
C THR A 384 8.07 15.54 16.94
N LEU A 385 8.16 14.53 17.83
CA LEU A 385 9.32 14.38 18.73
C LEU A 385 10.62 14.13 17.96
N ASN A 386 10.60 13.24 16.97
CA ASN A 386 11.78 12.93 16.17
C ASN A 386 12.34 14.17 15.46
N PHE A 387 11.46 14.97 14.84
CA PHE A 387 11.92 16.14 14.11
C PHE A 387 12.26 17.32 15.02
N ARG A 388 11.58 17.50 16.14
CA ARG A 388 11.97 18.48 17.16
C ARG A 388 13.35 18.14 17.76
N ASN A 389 13.64 16.86 18.02
CA ASN A 389 14.98 16.42 18.44
C ASN A 389 16.04 16.73 17.37
N GLN A 390 15.81 16.36 16.11
CA GLN A 390 16.74 16.66 15.03
C GLN A 390 17.02 18.16 14.89
N VAL A 391 15.99 18.98 14.93
CA VAL A 391 16.12 20.44 14.83
C VAL A 391 16.78 21.03 16.08
N PHE A 392 16.48 20.49 17.26
CA PHE A 392 17.17 20.91 18.50
C PHE A 392 18.69 20.71 18.40
N GLU A 393 19.14 19.55 17.93
CA GLU A 393 20.55 19.27 17.72
C GLU A 393 21.19 20.20 16.66
N GLU A 394 20.46 20.50 15.58
CA GLU A 394 20.90 21.44 14.54
C GLU A 394 21.05 22.86 15.08
N MET A 395 20.04 23.37 15.79
CA MET A 395 20.05 24.72 16.41
C MET A 395 21.19 24.82 17.44
N LEU A 396 21.42 23.75 18.22
CA LEU A 396 22.53 23.69 19.17
C LEU A 396 23.88 23.77 18.43
N ALA A 397 24.02 23.02 17.33
CA ALA A 397 25.24 23.03 16.50
C ALA A 397 25.47 24.38 15.79
N GLU A 398 24.40 25.10 15.47
CA GLU A 398 24.41 26.48 14.93
C GLU A 398 24.79 27.52 15.99
N GLY A 399 24.88 27.14 17.27
CA GLY A 399 25.22 28.02 18.38
C GLY A 399 24.05 28.85 18.90
N GLU A 400 22.82 28.43 18.63
CA GLU A 400 21.62 29.13 19.14
C GLU A 400 21.45 28.90 20.65
N ASN A 401 20.77 29.84 21.29
CA ASN A 401 20.47 29.73 22.72
C ASN A 401 19.29 28.79 22.97
N MET A 402 19.58 27.59 23.46
CA MET A 402 18.60 26.52 23.71
C MET A 402 18.04 26.50 25.14
N THR A 403 18.34 27.49 25.99
CA THR A 403 17.92 27.50 27.42
C THR A 403 16.39 27.57 27.61
N GLY A 404 15.64 27.94 26.59
CA GLY A 404 14.17 27.98 26.60
C GLY A 404 13.49 26.66 26.29
N TYR A 405 14.25 25.60 25.97
CA TYR A 405 13.73 24.29 25.59
C TYR A 405 14.14 23.21 26.60
N ASP A 406 13.18 22.38 27.00
CA ASP A 406 13.42 21.18 27.81
C ASP A 406 13.53 19.95 26.89
N LEU A 407 14.75 19.45 26.71
CA LEU A 407 15.05 18.28 25.87
C LEU A 407 14.26 17.02 26.29
N ASN A 408 13.91 16.91 27.58
CA ASN A 408 13.14 15.77 28.07
C ASN A 408 11.63 15.91 27.82
N ASN A 409 11.18 17.09 27.39
CA ASN A 409 9.76 17.36 27.17
C ASN A 409 9.49 18.18 25.90
N LEU A 410 10.17 17.88 24.79
CA LEU A 410 9.98 18.60 23.51
C LEU A 410 8.60 18.40 22.88
N MET A 411 7.76 17.53 23.43
CA MET A 411 6.35 17.36 23.02
C MET A 411 5.39 18.37 23.65
N ASP A 412 5.84 19.19 24.60
CA ASP A 412 4.97 20.17 25.26
C ASP A 412 4.38 21.15 24.23
N GLU A 413 3.07 21.39 24.36
CA GLU A 413 2.29 22.31 23.50
C GLU A 413 2.83 23.75 23.55
N VAL A 414 3.52 24.13 24.62
CA VAL A 414 4.16 25.45 24.75
C VAL A 414 5.15 25.70 23.61
N TYR A 415 5.70 24.65 22.99
CA TYR A 415 6.62 24.76 21.88
C TYR A 415 5.95 24.81 20.50
N ASP A 416 4.63 24.60 20.38
CA ASP A 416 3.93 24.51 19.08
C ASP A 416 4.05 25.78 18.22
N THR A 417 4.27 26.93 18.86
CA THR A 417 4.50 28.21 18.16
C THR A 417 5.96 28.65 18.15
N SER A 418 6.89 27.81 18.57
CA SER A 418 8.33 28.12 18.65
C SER A 418 9.01 27.95 17.29
N GLU A 419 10.21 28.56 17.15
CA GLU A 419 11.08 28.36 15.99
C GLU A 419 11.48 26.90 15.82
N LEU A 420 11.67 26.17 16.91
CA LEU A 420 11.93 24.73 16.92
C LEU A 420 10.81 23.96 16.18
N SER A 421 9.55 24.22 16.53
CA SER A 421 8.42 23.54 15.89
C SER A 421 8.23 23.97 14.44
N TYR A 422 8.41 25.25 14.14
CA TYR A 422 8.33 25.74 12.77
C TYR A 422 9.36 25.05 11.85
N ARG A 423 10.61 24.91 12.30
CA ARG A 423 11.65 24.19 11.54
C ARG A 423 11.36 22.69 11.45
N ALA A 424 10.88 22.08 12.54
CA ALA A 424 10.50 20.66 12.55
C ALA A 424 9.35 20.37 11.56
N ASP A 425 8.28 21.15 11.59
CA ASP A 425 7.14 21.02 10.67
C ASP A 425 7.56 21.23 9.21
N LYS A 426 8.47 22.17 8.95
CA LYS A 426 9.03 22.37 7.62
C LYS A 426 9.76 21.11 7.12
N LYS A 427 10.58 20.47 7.96
CA LYS A 427 11.27 19.22 7.62
C LYS A 427 10.27 18.06 7.40
N ILE A 428 9.25 17.93 8.25
CA ILE A 428 8.19 16.92 8.09
C ILE A 428 7.50 17.12 6.73
N LYS A 429 7.15 18.36 6.40
CA LYS A 429 6.50 18.72 5.13
C LYS A 429 7.34 18.36 3.91
N THR A 430 8.67 18.51 3.97
CA THR A 430 9.57 18.22 2.83
C THR A 430 10.11 16.80 2.84
N PHE A 431 9.87 16.00 3.87
CA PHE A 431 10.48 14.69 4.10
C PHE A 431 10.43 13.77 2.87
N GLN A 432 9.29 13.70 2.19
CA GLN A 432 9.13 12.82 1.02
C GLN A 432 9.98 13.32 -0.17
N VAL A 433 10.02 14.62 -0.39
CA VAL A 433 10.83 15.22 -1.47
C VAL A 433 12.32 15.04 -1.18
N ASP A 434 12.73 15.29 0.06
CA ASP A 434 14.12 15.16 0.48
C ASP A 434 14.55 13.69 0.47
N GLY A 435 13.72 12.78 0.97
CA GLY A 435 13.96 11.34 0.89
C GLY A 435 14.09 10.82 -0.55
N ALA A 436 13.25 11.31 -1.45
CA ALA A 436 13.33 10.95 -2.86
C ALA A 436 14.64 11.43 -3.50
N ARG A 437 15.05 12.68 -3.20
CA ARG A 437 16.24 13.30 -3.79
C ARG A 437 17.55 12.76 -3.19
N GLU A 438 17.62 12.60 -1.88
CA GLU A 438 18.85 12.37 -1.14
C GLU A 438 19.08 10.90 -0.78
N ALA A 439 17.99 10.19 -0.46
CA ALA A 439 18.03 8.81 0.00
C ALA A 439 17.54 7.77 -1.02
N GLY A 440 17.22 8.16 -2.25
CA GLY A 440 16.79 7.23 -3.30
C GLY A 440 15.43 6.59 -3.06
N ILE A 441 14.54 7.24 -2.30
CA ILE A 441 13.22 6.73 -1.99
C ILE A 441 12.29 6.98 -3.20
N PHE A 442 12.06 5.94 -3.97
CA PHE A 442 11.13 5.94 -5.10
C PHE A 442 9.67 5.96 -4.66
N HIS A 443 9.35 5.22 -3.60
CA HIS A 443 7.98 5.07 -3.13
C HIS A 443 7.85 5.32 -1.63
N HIS A 444 7.07 6.31 -1.26
CA HIS A 444 6.70 6.62 0.12
C HIS A 444 5.33 6.04 0.47
N LEU A 445 5.22 5.35 1.58
CA LEU A 445 3.94 4.82 2.07
C LEU A 445 3.75 5.13 3.55
N ILE A 446 2.48 5.18 3.97
CA ILE A 446 2.08 5.11 5.38
C ILE A 446 1.33 3.78 5.54
N THR A 447 1.76 2.94 6.46
CA THR A 447 1.19 1.59 6.62
C THR A 447 -0.23 1.59 7.18
N LEU A 448 -0.53 2.40 8.20
CA LEU A 448 -1.75 2.34 9.00
C LEU A 448 -2.60 3.63 9.01
N PRO A 449 -2.60 4.49 7.99
CA PRO A 449 -3.26 5.81 8.08
C PRO A 449 -4.77 5.68 8.22
N THR A 450 -5.36 4.68 7.57
CA THR A 450 -6.81 4.46 7.57
C THR A 450 -7.32 3.83 8.86
N TYR A 451 -6.49 3.07 9.58
CA TYR A 451 -6.75 2.62 10.93
C TYR A 451 -6.87 3.82 11.90
N HIS A 452 -5.86 4.69 11.93
CA HIS A 452 -5.82 5.85 12.81
C HIS A 452 -6.92 6.87 12.51
N THR A 453 -7.17 7.17 11.24
CA THR A 453 -8.25 8.10 10.86
C THR A 453 -9.62 7.57 11.23
N THR A 454 -9.87 6.25 11.07
CA THR A 454 -11.12 5.64 11.50
C THR A 454 -11.29 5.72 13.02
N ALA A 455 -10.26 5.36 13.78
CA ALA A 455 -10.30 5.40 15.24
C ALA A 455 -10.58 6.81 15.78
N LEU A 456 -9.86 7.82 15.24
CA LEU A 456 -10.03 9.22 15.63
C LEU A 456 -11.46 9.71 15.37
N HIS A 457 -11.98 9.53 14.15
CA HIS A 457 -13.31 10.03 13.82
C HIS A 457 -14.44 9.26 14.53
N MET A 458 -14.24 7.98 14.83
CA MET A 458 -15.18 7.23 15.68
C MET A 458 -15.17 7.72 17.13
N ASN A 459 -13.98 8.07 17.66
CA ASN A 459 -13.88 8.70 18.99
C ASN A 459 -14.70 9.98 19.04
N ASP A 460 -14.45 10.92 18.11
CA ASP A 460 -15.11 12.23 18.06
C ASP A 460 -16.64 12.10 17.90
N LEU A 461 -17.08 11.22 17.00
CA LEU A 461 -18.50 10.98 16.79
C LEU A 461 -19.16 10.37 18.04
N THR A 462 -18.49 9.42 18.70
CA THR A 462 -19.02 8.71 19.88
C THR A 462 -19.17 9.65 21.06
N GLU A 463 -18.17 10.49 21.31
CA GLU A 463 -18.20 11.51 22.37
C GLU A 463 -19.41 12.44 22.21
N GLY A 464 -19.61 12.99 21.02
CA GLY A 464 -20.70 13.94 20.79
C GLY A 464 -22.07 13.27 20.70
N TYR A 465 -22.18 12.12 20.00
CA TYR A 465 -23.47 11.46 19.75
C TYR A 465 -24.11 10.88 21.01
N PHE A 466 -23.34 10.25 21.87
CA PHE A 466 -23.81 9.71 23.15
C PHE A 466 -23.75 10.75 24.29
N GLY A 467 -23.19 11.95 24.02
CA GLY A 467 -23.19 13.10 24.92
C GLY A 467 -24.39 14.04 24.68
N GLU A 468 -24.21 15.31 25.01
CA GLU A 468 -25.28 16.31 24.93
C GLU A 468 -25.66 16.74 23.51
N GLU A 469 -24.75 16.55 22.52
CA GLU A 469 -25.01 16.97 21.13
C GLU A 469 -25.95 16.01 20.37
N GLY A 470 -26.01 14.73 20.72
CA GLY A 470 -26.87 13.71 20.10
C GLY A 470 -26.70 13.70 18.57
N MET A 471 -27.82 13.72 17.82
CA MET A 471 -27.78 13.72 16.34
C MET A 471 -27.01 14.90 15.74
N LEU A 472 -26.84 16.00 16.48
CA LEU A 472 -26.14 17.18 15.97
C LEU A 472 -24.64 16.90 15.80
N ALA A 473 -24.04 16.04 16.64
CA ALA A 473 -22.66 15.59 16.48
C ALA A 473 -22.43 14.93 15.11
N TYR A 474 -23.30 13.98 14.72
CA TYR A 474 -23.24 13.38 13.38
C TYR A 474 -23.43 14.40 12.27
N VAL A 475 -24.43 15.26 12.42
CA VAL A 475 -24.75 16.26 11.37
C VAL A 475 -23.60 17.26 11.20
N LYS A 476 -23.00 17.75 12.28
CA LYS A 476 -21.88 18.72 12.21
C LYS A 476 -20.57 18.05 11.78
N GLY A 477 -20.23 16.92 12.44
CA GLY A 477 -18.95 16.25 12.29
C GLY A 477 -18.83 15.47 10.98
N VAL A 478 -19.92 14.89 10.48
CA VAL A 478 -19.92 14.03 9.31
C VAL A 478 -20.74 14.62 8.15
N GLN A 479 -22.05 14.64 8.24
CA GLN A 479 -22.91 14.94 7.09
C GLN A 479 -22.68 16.32 6.46
N ARG A 480 -22.58 17.38 7.27
CA ARG A 480 -22.27 18.73 6.75
C ARG A 480 -20.88 18.81 6.14
N GLN A 481 -19.91 18.06 6.68
CA GLN A 481 -18.56 18.01 6.13
C GLN A 481 -18.54 17.28 4.79
N GLU A 482 -19.25 16.16 4.66
CA GLU A 482 -19.39 15.44 3.39
C GLU A 482 -20.02 16.32 2.31
N ILE A 483 -21.10 17.02 2.64
CA ILE A 483 -21.77 17.94 1.70
C ILE A 483 -20.83 19.07 1.27
N ARG A 484 -20.19 19.75 2.22
CA ARG A 484 -19.30 20.90 1.95
C ARG A 484 -18.06 20.51 1.16
N LYS A 485 -17.47 19.35 1.50
CA LYS A 485 -16.30 18.82 0.82
C LYS A 485 -16.66 18.03 -0.45
N GLY A 486 -17.97 17.86 -0.74
CA GLY A 486 -18.45 17.07 -1.88
C GLY A 486 -17.96 15.63 -1.84
N VAL A 487 -18.03 14.98 -0.67
CA VAL A 487 -17.72 13.56 -0.51
C VAL A 487 -18.90 12.75 -1.05
N SER A 488 -18.61 11.80 -1.94
CA SER A 488 -19.62 11.04 -2.66
C SER A 488 -20.51 10.17 -1.75
N CYS A 489 -19.99 9.79 -0.56
CA CYS A 489 -20.69 8.93 0.41
C CYS A 489 -21.96 9.55 0.98
N VAL A 490 -22.17 10.85 0.91
CA VAL A 490 -23.44 11.48 1.29
C VAL A 490 -24.62 10.87 0.52
N LYS A 491 -24.38 10.37 -0.71
CA LYS A 491 -25.32 9.60 -1.51
C LYS A 491 -24.98 8.11 -1.45
N HIS A 492 -25.00 7.51 -0.27
CA HIS A 492 -24.52 6.15 -0.01
C HIS A 492 -25.22 5.07 -0.86
N GLN A 493 -26.52 5.21 -1.21
CA GLN A 493 -27.21 4.28 -2.09
C GLN A 493 -26.57 4.23 -3.48
N ARG A 494 -26.21 5.40 -4.01
CA ARG A 494 -25.52 5.51 -5.29
C ARG A 494 -24.11 4.93 -5.20
N MET A 495 -23.39 5.21 -4.10
CA MET A 495 -22.07 4.63 -3.87
C MET A 495 -22.10 3.12 -3.73
N ALA A 496 -23.21 2.54 -3.22
CA ALA A 496 -23.43 1.11 -3.21
C ALA A 496 -23.84 0.53 -4.59
N GLY A 497 -24.01 1.36 -5.61
CA GLY A 497 -24.28 0.93 -6.98
C GLY A 497 -25.75 0.90 -7.37
N SER A 498 -26.66 1.63 -6.69
CA SER A 498 -28.09 1.64 -7.05
C SER A 498 -28.33 2.02 -8.49
N ASP A 499 -27.61 3.02 -9.01
CA ASP A 499 -27.74 3.51 -10.39
C ASP A 499 -27.26 2.49 -11.43
N LEU A 500 -26.23 1.72 -11.09
CA LEU A 500 -25.74 0.61 -11.90
C LEU A 500 -26.77 -0.53 -11.92
N GLY A 501 -27.33 -0.87 -10.75
CA GLY A 501 -28.38 -1.87 -10.63
C GLY A 501 -29.62 -1.51 -11.46
N ASP A 502 -30.04 -0.25 -11.45
CA ASP A 502 -31.14 0.23 -12.26
C ASP A 502 -30.85 0.18 -13.76
N ALA A 503 -29.61 0.52 -14.15
CA ALA A 503 -29.17 0.39 -15.55
C ALA A 503 -29.20 -1.08 -16.02
N HIS A 504 -28.69 -2.01 -15.20
CA HIS A 504 -28.72 -3.44 -15.48
C HIS A 504 -30.15 -3.97 -15.60
N LYS A 505 -31.05 -3.64 -14.65
CA LYS A 505 -32.43 -4.05 -14.67
C LYS A 505 -33.16 -3.54 -15.92
N THR A 506 -32.96 -2.27 -16.27
CA THR A 506 -33.51 -1.67 -17.49
C THR A 506 -33.00 -2.40 -18.73
N PHE A 507 -31.72 -2.74 -18.75
CA PHE A 507 -31.12 -3.49 -19.85
C PHE A 507 -31.77 -4.89 -20.02
N PHE A 508 -31.99 -5.62 -18.89
CA PHE A 508 -32.53 -6.98 -18.93
C PHE A 508 -34.06 -7.04 -19.13
N ALA A 509 -34.78 -6.10 -18.53
CA ALA A 509 -36.25 -6.13 -18.48
C ALA A 509 -36.95 -4.97 -19.22
N GLY A 510 -36.20 -4.04 -19.80
CA GLY A 510 -36.71 -2.85 -20.46
C GLY A 510 -37.44 -1.91 -19.50
N ASP A 511 -38.44 -1.18 -20.01
CA ASP A 511 -39.20 -0.18 -19.25
C ASP A 511 -40.04 -0.75 -18.10
N LYS A 512 -40.22 -2.07 -18.06
CA LYS A 512 -40.94 -2.77 -16.99
C LYS A 512 -40.10 -3.01 -15.74
N ALA A 513 -38.78 -2.66 -15.80
CA ALA A 513 -37.86 -2.85 -14.68
C ALA A 513 -38.28 -2.01 -13.46
N LEU A 514 -38.27 -2.63 -12.28
CA LEU A 514 -38.38 -1.90 -11.01
C LEU A 514 -37.07 -1.18 -10.72
N LYS A 515 -37.12 0.15 -10.64
CA LYS A 515 -35.96 1.02 -10.42
C LYS A 515 -35.95 1.54 -8.99
N ALA A 516 -34.77 1.62 -8.40
CA ALA A 516 -34.56 2.24 -7.10
C ALA A 516 -34.53 3.78 -7.18
N GLY A 517 -34.09 4.33 -8.31
CA GLY A 517 -34.08 5.76 -8.60
C GLY A 517 -35.46 6.25 -9.02
N GLY A 518 -36.02 7.17 -8.25
CA GLY A 518 -37.33 7.79 -8.54
C GLY A 518 -37.46 9.16 -7.89
N THR A 519 -38.57 9.85 -8.18
CA THR A 519 -38.83 11.22 -7.65
C THR A 519 -38.93 11.30 -6.13
N ASN A 520 -39.27 10.17 -5.48
CA ASN A 520 -39.36 10.06 -4.01
C ASN A 520 -38.07 9.52 -3.35
N ASN A 521 -36.98 9.39 -4.09
CA ASN A 521 -35.72 8.93 -3.55
C ASN A 521 -35.12 9.99 -2.59
N THR A 522 -34.86 9.60 -1.35
CA THR A 522 -34.29 10.49 -0.33
C THR A 522 -32.91 11.02 -0.70
N SER A 523 -32.16 10.32 -1.56
CA SER A 523 -30.86 10.80 -2.08
C SER A 523 -30.98 12.13 -2.83
N ASN A 524 -32.16 12.45 -3.39
CA ASN A 524 -32.43 13.71 -4.09
C ASN A 524 -32.44 14.92 -3.14
N GLN A 525 -32.54 14.71 -1.82
CA GLN A 525 -32.42 15.79 -0.82
C GLN A 525 -31.02 16.42 -0.78
N PHE A 526 -30.02 15.71 -1.31
CA PHE A 526 -28.63 16.18 -1.40
C PHE A 526 -28.29 16.83 -2.74
N ASP A 527 -29.25 16.97 -3.66
CA ASP A 527 -29.09 17.69 -4.92
C ASP A 527 -29.32 19.19 -4.67
N VAL A 528 -28.23 19.93 -4.48
CA VAL A 528 -28.25 21.35 -4.09
C VAL A 528 -28.79 22.27 -5.20
N SER A 529 -28.89 21.77 -6.44
CA SER A 529 -29.37 22.52 -7.62
C SER A 529 -30.89 22.63 -7.73
N GLU A 530 -31.66 21.77 -7.06
CA GLU A 530 -33.10 21.88 -7.00
C GLU A 530 -33.55 22.42 -5.64
N LYS A 531 -33.93 23.69 -5.56
CA LYS A 531 -34.73 24.18 -4.43
C LYS A 531 -35.94 23.29 -4.26
N PRO A 532 -36.22 22.73 -3.07
CA PRO A 532 -37.34 21.81 -2.90
C PRO A 532 -38.63 22.49 -3.34
N LYS A 533 -39.26 21.94 -4.35
CA LYS A 533 -40.58 22.41 -4.87
C LYS A 533 -41.66 22.50 -3.77
N LYS A 534 -41.46 21.81 -2.63
CA LYS A 534 -42.34 21.84 -1.45
C LYS A 534 -42.31 23.15 -0.66
N VAL A 535 -41.22 23.91 -0.68
CA VAL A 535 -41.15 25.21 0.06
C VAL A 535 -42.02 26.25 -0.61
N LYS A 536 -42.17 26.22 -1.95
CA LYS A 536 -43.08 27.12 -2.68
C LYS A 536 -44.54 26.86 -2.34
N ALA A 537 -44.95 25.60 -2.21
CA ALA A 537 -46.33 25.22 -1.88
C ALA A 537 -46.73 25.53 -0.42
N ILE A 538 -45.75 25.63 0.51
CA ILE A 538 -46.04 25.99 1.90
C ILE A 538 -46.17 27.52 2.03
N VAL A 539 -45.36 28.31 1.33
CA VAL A 539 -45.42 29.78 1.37
C VAL A 539 -46.66 30.29 0.68
N GLU A 540 -47.12 29.65 -0.42
CA GLU A 540 -48.39 30.03 -1.09
C GLU A 540 -49.66 29.60 -0.32
N LYS A 541 -49.56 28.70 0.69
CA LYS A 541 -50.68 28.34 1.58
C LYS A 541 -50.76 29.17 2.87
N VAL A 542 -49.78 29.98 3.14
CA VAL A 542 -49.69 30.82 4.36
C VAL A 542 -49.81 32.33 4.03
N ALA A 543 -49.84 32.68 2.74
CA ALA A 543 -50.22 34.01 2.21
C ALA A 543 -51.67 33.99 1.72
#